data_46fd8693114ddbc09208a670935aa452
#
_entry.id   46fd8693114ddbc09208a670935aa452
#
_cell.length_a   1.000
_cell.length_b   1.000
_cell.length_c   1.000
_cell.angle_alpha   90.00
_cell.angle_beta   90.00
_cell.angle_gamma   90.00
#
_symmetry.space_group_name_H-M   'P 1'
#
loop_
_entity.id
_entity.type
_entity.pdbx_description
1 polymer ?
#
loop_
_entity_poly.entity_id
_entity_poly.type
_entity_poly.pdbx_seq_one_letter_code
_entity_poly.pdbx_strand_id
1 'polypeptide(L)'
;MVFIVGVTIAALSGPNGILTNATKAREDNAKTQVIEEARVDILAKQTEKMGESPTAGELEQILTPKYGTLSNEENVLDRTLTTKDGYQIPVRDIWNGTLSGTSTGGIEVGEKAEEDTTINGEEGTYNNPTIPKGFKAVDTETAKWKDSNGWQNGLVIEDATSDPVTQGSQFVWVPVQNYEDFHLIEGYSNNKLQTLLTATNPSREAGSNTEGTKPGLPNVKNTTNGTTESIAMYSSVNKYGGFYIARYEAGINGTTESTTTNDTNKQTQNGSVKPVSKQGVGVWNCIKWGGTEDDTSPNDGLPGDDTKDGAVKVARSMYNNVYTGNKNTETNVKSTLCYGVQWDAVMNFIDNKYVNGNAEGYVKNSENQGNNTGNIAKTGDQETYAVKNIYDMAGNVLEWIMEAFDTDGRVYRGGYYDYSGDNYPASYRFYDIPGIRSVSIGFRVTLYL
;
A
#
# COMPACT_ATOMS: atom_id res chain seq x y z
N MET A 1 -55.33 -37.41 17.06
CA MET A 1 -55.44 -35.93 16.93
C MET A 1 -54.47 -35.14 17.83
N VAL A 2 -53.62 -35.79 18.58
CA VAL A 2 -52.66 -35.11 19.50
C VAL A 2 -51.31 -34.84 18.85
N PHE A 3 -50.92 -35.57 17.81
CA PHE A 3 -49.62 -35.44 17.12
C PHE A 3 -49.48 -34.19 16.23
N ILE A 4 -50.57 -33.64 15.70
CA ILE A 4 -50.53 -32.48 14.79
C ILE A 4 -50.36 -31.18 15.55
N VAL A 5 -50.83 -31.09 16.78
CA VAL A 5 -50.69 -29.87 17.62
C VAL A 5 -49.28 -29.72 18.17
N GLY A 6 -48.57 -30.81 18.48
CA GLY A 6 -47.18 -30.76 18.94
C GLY A 6 -46.18 -30.33 17.86
N VAL A 7 -46.40 -30.77 16.65
CA VAL A 7 -45.53 -30.38 15.49
C VAL A 7 -45.75 -28.92 15.10
N THR A 8 -46.96 -28.39 15.21
CA THR A 8 -47.27 -26.99 14.94
C THR A 8 -46.70 -26.03 16.00
N ILE A 9 -46.70 -26.43 17.27
CA ILE A 9 -46.12 -25.60 18.36
C ILE A 9 -44.61 -25.57 18.26
N ALA A 10 -43.92 -26.69 17.99
CA ALA A 10 -42.48 -26.74 17.78
C ALA A 10 -42.02 -25.97 16.53
N ALA A 11 -42.79 -25.99 15.46
CA ALA A 11 -42.51 -25.19 14.25
C ALA A 11 -42.74 -23.68 14.45
N LEU A 12 -43.58 -23.29 15.43
CA LEU A 12 -43.87 -21.90 15.76
C LEU A 12 -42.90 -21.33 16.78
N SER A 13 -42.48 -22.10 17.77
CA SER A 13 -41.75 -21.63 18.95
C SER A 13 -40.37 -22.26 19.19
N GLY A 14 -39.90 -23.16 18.29
CA GLY A 14 -38.56 -23.74 18.34
C GLY A 14 -37.46 -22.73 17.99
N PRO A 15 -36.16 -23.09 18.18
CA PRO A 15 -35.02 -22.18 17.88
C PRO A 15 -35.02 -21.61 16.46
N ASN A 16 -35.62 -22.33 15.50
CA ASN A 16 -35.83 -21.91 14.10
C ASN A 16 -37.33 -21.71 13.78
N GLY A 17 -38.17 -21.51 14.81
CA GLY A 17 -39.59 -21.33 14.62
C GLY A 17 -39.97 -19.97 14.01
N ILE A 18 -41.14 -19.90 13.38
CA ILE A 18 -41.63 -18.67 12.74
C ILE A 18 -41.69 -17.50 13.72
N LEU A 19 -42.10 -17.71 14.97
CA LEU A 19 -42.16 -16.67 16.02
C LEU A 19 -40.74 -16.20 16.42
N THR A 20 -39.80 -17.14 16.53
CA THR A 20 -38.40 -16.81 16.84
C THR A 20 -37.77 -16.02 15.74
N ASN A 21 -37.96 -16.41 14.47
CA ASN A 21 -37.46 -15.69 13.32
C ASN A 21 -38.13 -14.31 13.14
N ALA A 22 -39.43 -14.21 13.38
CA ALA A 22 -40.17 -12.95 13.36
C ALA A 22 -39.69 -11.98 14.45
N THR A 23 -39.42 -12.51 15.66
CA THR A 23 -38.87 -11.72 16.77
C THR A 23 -37.47 -11.21 16.44
N LYS A 24 -36.60 -12.08 15.89
CA LYS A 24 -35.25 -11.72 15.47
C LYS A 24 -35.28 -10.68 14.34
N ALA A 25 -36.12 -10.89 13.34
CA ALA A 25 -36.26 -9.93 12.24
C ALA A 25 -36.76 -8.55 12.72
N ARG A 26 -37.64 -8.52 13.72
CA ARG A 26 -38.08 -7.28 14.36
C ARG A 26 -36.98 -6.60 15.12
N GLU A 27 -36.16 -7.35 15.85
CA GLU A 27 -34.98 -6.86 16.56
C GLU A 27 -33.95 -6.30 15.57
N ASP A 28 -33.61 -7.05 14.51
CA ASP A 28 -32.65 -6.65 13.49
C ASP A 28 -33.12 -5.37 12.77
N ASN A 29 -34.40 -5.26 12.46
CA ASN A 29 -34.97 -4.04 11.86
C ASN A 29 -34.91 -2.84 12.84
N ALA A 30 -35.19 -3.04 14.11
CA ALA A 30 -35.13 -1.98 15.12
C ALA A 30 -33.69 -1.49 15.32
N LYS A 31 -32.71 -2.41 15.37
CA LYS A 31 -31.28 -2.05 15.40
C LYS A 31 -30.86 -1.28 14.17
N THR A 32 -31.23 -1.75 12.98
CA THR A 32 -30.90 -1.09 11.70
C THR A 32 -31.48 0.33 11.67
N GLN A 33 -32.69 0.53 12.11
CA GLN A 33 -33.30 1.85 12.16
C GLN A 33 -32.51 2.80 13.07
N VAL A 34 -32.12 2.36 14.27
CA VAL A 34 -31.30 3.17 15.18
C VAL A 34 -29.95 3.50 14.58
N ILE A 35 -29.29 2.54 13.91
CA ILE A 35 -28.02 2.74 13.23
C ILE A 35 -28.14 3.81 12.14
N GLU A 36 -29.16 3.72 11.29
CA GLU A 36 -29.36 4.66 10.19
C GLU A 36 -29.67 6.07 10.70
N GLU A 37 -30.56 6.21 11.69
CA GLU A 37 -30.89 7.50 12.29
C GLU A 37 -29.66 8.14 12.95
N ALA A 38 -28.87 7.36 13.71
CA ALA A 38 -27.67 7.85 14.35
C ALA A 38 -26.59 8.28 13.32
N ARG A 39 -26.46 7.53 12.23
CA ARG A 39 -25.58 7.94 11.11
C ARG A 39 -25.98 9.26 10.47
N VAL A 40 -27.27 9.49 10.30
CA VAL A 40 -27.79 10.78 9.78
C VAL A 40 -27.43 11.92 10.72
N ASP A 41 -27.57 11.75 12.05
CA ASP A 41 -27.19 12.78 13.01
C ASP A 41 -25.67 13.03 13.01
N ILE A 42 -24.85 11.99 12.85
CA ILE A 42 -23.40 12.12 12.72
C ILE A 42 -23.03 12.88 11.45
N LEU A 43 -23.64 12.55 10.32
CA LEU A 43 -23.44 13.26 9.05
C LEU A 43 -23.88 14.73 9.13
N ALA A 44 -24.97 15.01 9.83
CA ALA A 44 -25.40 16.40 10.07
C ALA A 44 -24.33 17.16 10.87
N LYS A 45 -23.74 16.52 11.89
CA LYS A 45 -22.65 17.11 12.67
C LYS A 45 -21.39 17.34 11.87
N GLN A 46 -21.02 16.39 11.00
CA GLN A 46 -19.90 16.57 10.07
C GLN A 46 -20.15 17.73 9.10
N THR A 47 -21.37 17.89 8.61
CA THR A 47 -21.74 19.00 7.73
C THR A 47 -21.59 20.36 8.42
N GLU A 48 -22.00 20.45 9.70
CA GLU A 48 -21.79 21.67 10.51
C GLU A 48 -20.30 21.98 10.68
N LYS A 49 -19.46 20.96 10.74
CA LYS A 49 -18.00 21.04 10.90
C LYS A 49 -17.22 21.08 9.57
N MET A 50 -17.89 21.40 8.46
CA MET A 50 -17.26 21.44 7.12
C MET A 50 -16.61 20.12 6.67
N GLY A 51 -17.14 18.99 7.13
CA GLY A 51 -16.66 17.64 6.76
C GLY A 51 -15.71 16.99 7.77
N GLU A 52 -15.34 17.67 8.86
CA GLU A 52 -14.53 17.08 9.90
C GLU A 52 -15.28 15.93 10.62
N SER A 53 -14.54 14.90 11.00
CA SER A 53 -15.08 13.79 11.80
C SER A 53 -15.52 14.27 13.18
N PRO A 54 -16.52 13.61 13.82
CA PRO A 54 -16.91 13.93 15.19
C PRO A 54 -15.79 13.59 16.17
N THR A 55 -15.67 14.34 17.25
CA THR A 55 -14.85 13.95 18.40
C THR A 55 -15.53 12.82 19.18
N ALA A 56 -14.78 12.15 20.07
CA ALA A 56 -15.34 11.14 20.96
C ALA A 56 -16.50 11.69 21.80
N GLY A 57 -16.34 12.91 22.36
CA GLY A 57 -17.37 13.57 23.13
C GLY A 57 -18.60 13.97 22.31
N GLU A 58 -18.42 14.40 21.07
CA GLU A 58 -19.53 14.70 20.16
C GLU A 58 -20.29 13.43 19.76
N LEU A 59 -19.57 12.34 19.46
CA LEU A 59 -20.19 11.04 19.17
C LEU A 59 -21.00 10.55 20.38
N GLU A 60 -20.45 10.66 21.56
CA GLU A 60 -21.19 10.32 22.81
C GLU A 60 -22.43 11.20 22.99
N GLN A 61 -22.35 12.51 22.76
CA GLN A 61 -23.48 13.43 22.83
C GLN A 61 -24.57 13.16 21.78
N ILE A 62 -24.17 12.71 20.59
CA ILE A 62 -25.12 12.31 19.53
C ILE A 62 -25.85 11.02 19.94
N LEU A 63 -25.11 10.05 20.47
CA LEU A 63 -25.67 8.75 20.80
C LEU A 63 -26.50 8.76 22.10
N THR A 64 -26.08 9.57 23.08
CA THR A 64 -26.74 9.66 24.40
C THR A 64 -27.29 11.08 24.65
N PRO A 65 -28.46 11.26 25.21
CA PRO A 65 -29.46 10.27 25.60
C PRO A 65 -30.46 9.92 24.47
N LYS A 66 -30.25 10.40 23.24
CA LYS A 66 -31.24 10.28 22.14
C LYS A 66 -31.55 8.83 21.83
N TYR A 67 -30.53 7.99 21.67
CA TYR A 67 -30.66 6.60 21.23
C TYR A 67 -30.60 5.59 22.39
N GLY A 68 -29.88 5.91 23.48
CA GLY A 68 -29.73 5.01 24.60
C GLY A 68 -28.64 5.42 25.58
N THR A 69 -27.97 4.42 26.15
CA THR A 69 -26.82 4.58 27.06
C THR A 69 -25.62 3.82 26.51
N LEU A 70 -24.43 4.36 26.71
CA LEU A 70 -23.16 3.71 26.30
C LEU A 70 -22.55 2.95 27.48
N SER A 71 -21.91 1.82 27.20
CA SER A 71 -21.03 1.13 28.13
C SER A 71 -19.79 1.95 28.47
N ASN A 72 -18.97 1.54 29.43
CA ASN A 72 -17.94 2.39 30.05
C ASN A 72 -16.52 2.11 29.54
N GLU A 73 -16.33 1.51 28.36
CA GLU A 73 -15.02 1.34 27.78
C GLU A 73 -14.37 2.72 27.52
N GLU A 74 -13.06 2.79 27.67
CA GLU A 74 -12.28 4.03 27.54
C GLU A 74 -12.45 4.65 26.14
N ASN A 75 -12.27 3.85 25.09
CA ASN A 75 -12.50 4.28 23.72
C ASN A 75 -13.99 4.17 23.38
N VAL A 76 -14.61 5.30 23.01
CA VAL A 76 -16.04 5.35 22.66
C VAL A 76 -16.42 4.42 21.52
N LEU A 77 -15.51 4.15 20.58
CA LEU A 77 -15.76 3.24 19.45
C LEU A 77 -15.86 1.76 19.87
N ASP A 78 -15.27 1.40 21.01
CA ASP A 78 -15.32 0.03 21.53
C ASP A 78 -16.53 -0.19 22.45
N ARG A 79 -17.26 0.88 22.72
CA ARG A 79 -18.48 0.85 23.54
C ARG A 79 -19.64 0.20 22.82
N THR A 80 -20.61 -0.24 23.61
CA THR A 80 -21.90 -0.77 23.16
C THR A 80 -23.00 0.20 23.55
N LEU A 81 -23.80 0.62 22.57
CA LEU A 81 -25.02 1.38 22.78
C LEU A 81 -26.14 0.41 23.19
N THR A 82 -26.66 0.58 24.41
CA THR A 82 -27.90 -0.08 24.82
C THR A 82 -29.06 0.87 24.53
N THR A 83 -29.86 0.51 23.53
CA THR A 83 -30.98 1.34 23.08
C THR A 83 -32.07 1.45 24.15
N LYS A 84 -33.01 2.39 24.00
CA LYS A 84 -34.16 2.56 24.93
C LYS A 84 -35.04 1.31 25.01
N ASP A 85 -35.05 0.49 23.98
CA ASP A 85 -35.78 -0.80 23.93
C ASP A 85 -34.90 -1.98 24.41
N GLY A 86 -33.70 -1.72 24.91
CA GLY A 86 -32.79 -2.72 25.49
C GLY A 86 -31.93 -3.47 24.46
N TYR A 87 -31.95 -3.12 23.19
CA TYR A 87 -31.07 -3.73 22.19
C TYR A 87 -29.63 -3.24 22.32
N GLN A 88 -28.67 -4.12 22.06
CA GLN A 88 -27.26 -3.79 22.11
C GLN A 88 -26.70 -3.63 20.68
N ILE A 89 -26.06 -2.50 20.42
CA ILE A 89 -25.45 -2.12 19.13
C ILE A 89 -24.00 -1.67 19.40
N PRO A 90 -22.98 -2.36 18.86
CA PRO A 90 -21.61 -1.86 18.92
C PRO A 90 -21.51 -0.47 18.26
N VAL A 91 -20.81 0.46 18.88
CA VAL A 91 -20.66 1.83 18.33
C VAL A 91 -19.98 1.78 16.97
N ARG A 92 -19.07 0.82 16.72
CA ARG A 92 -18.44 0.61 15.42
C ARG A 92 -19.42 0.23 14.29
N ASP A 93 -20.58 -0.32 14.62
CA ASP A 93 -21.64 -0.59 13.64
C ASP A 93 -22.38 0.70 13.25
N ILE A 94 -22.37 1.72 14.12
CA ILE A 94 -22.95 3.04 13.85
C ILE A 94 -21.93 3.92 13.15
N TRP A 95 -20.71 3.98 13.66
CA TRP A 95 -19.63 4.82 13.18
C TRP A 95 -18.32 4.01 13.08
N ASN A 96 -17.85 3.77 11.87
CA ASN A 96 -16.59 3.08 11.56
C ASN A 96 -15.49 4.02 11.06
N GLY A 97 -15.74 5.34 11.06
CA GLY A 97 -14.78 6.37 10.73
C GLY A 97 -13.85 6.72 11.89
N THR A 98 -12.86 7.55 11.62
CA THR A 98 -11.97 8.13 12.63
C THR A 98 -12.73 9.15 13.48
N LEU A 99 -12.27 9.42 14.71
CA LEU A 99 -12.78 10.49 15.57
C LEU A 99 -11.83 11.69 15.49
N SER A 100 -12.38 12.88 15.30
CA SER A 100 -11.62 14.13 15.43
C SER A 100 -11.31 14.39 16.92
N GLY A 101 -10.07 14.76 17.21
CA GLY A 101 -9.67 15.09 18.58
C GLY A 101 -9.50 13.90 19.55
N THR A 102 -9.59 12.66 19.10
CA THR A 102 -8.90 11.57 19.76
C THR A 102 -7.44 11.68 19.37
N SER A 103 -6.72 12.58 20.04
CA SER A 103 -5.30 12.40 20.10
C SER A 103 -5.06 11.14 20.94
N THR A 104 -4.90 10.00 20.32
CA THR A 104 -3.84 9.11 20.75
C THR A 104 -2.62 10.01 20.75
N GLY A 105 -2.09 10.32 21.91
CA GLY A 105 -0.96 11.23 22.02
C GLY A 105 0.02 10.85 20.93
N GLY A 106 0.59 11.84 20.19
CA GLY A 106 1.50 11.55 19.09
C GLY A 106 2.58 10.59 19.55
N ILE A 107 3.13 9.83 18.61
CA ILE A 107 4.16 8.85 18.93
C ILE A 107 5.55 9.50 18.88
N GLU A 108 6.45 9.11 19.77
CA GLU A 108 7.83 9.57 19.72
C GLU A 108 8.61 8.86 18.60
N VAL A 109 9.58 9.58 18.03
CA VAL A 109 10.50 8.98 17.04
C VAL A 109 11.23 7.80 17.68
N GLY A 110 11.22 6.65 17.03
CA GLY A 110 11.80 5.39 17.50
C GLY A 110 10.85 4.50 18.31
N GLU A 111 9.67 5.00 18.68
CA GLU A 111 8.64 4.22 19.36
C GLU A 111 7.78 3.43 18.34
N LYS A 112 7.45 2.18 18.66
CA LYS A 112 6.57 1.35 17.83
C LYS A 112 5.13 1.82 17.94
N ALA A 113 4.50 2.05 16.81
CA ALA A 113 3.08 2.38 16.75
C ALA A 113 2.23 1.15 17.05
N GLU A 114 1.40 1.21 18.07
CA GLU A 114 0.44 0.15 18.41
C GLU A 114 -0.85 0.27 17.60
N GLU A 115 -1.10 1.45 17.03
CA GLU A 115 -2.16 1.77 16.07
C GLU A 115 -1.62 2.70 14.99
N ASP A 116 -2.37 2.89 13.90
CA ASP A 116 -2.04 3.90 12.88
C ASP A 116 -2.07 5.29 13.52
N THR A 117 -0.97 6.02 13.49
CA THR A 117 -0.82 7.31 14.18
C THR A 117 0.10 8.27 13.42
N THR A 118 0.27 9.47 13.92
CA THR A 118 1.25 10.46 13.45
C THR A 118 2.13 10.94 14.59
N ILE A 119 3.21 11.64 14.30
CA ILE A 119 4.10 12.19 15.35
C ILE A 119 3.36 13.16 16.30
N ASN A 120 2.41 13.92 15.78
CA ASN A 120 1.67 14.91 16.57
C ASN A 120 0.28 14.41 17.03
N GLY A 121 -0.11 13.18 16.67
CA GLY A 121 -1.42 12.61 17.00
C GLY A 121 -2.59 13.20 16.20
N GLU A 122 -2.34 14.06 15.22
CA GLU A 122 -3.33 14.59 14.31
C GLU A 122 -3.59 13.63 13.15
N GLU A 123 -4.61 13.92 12.34
CA GLU A 123 -4.88 13.13 11.13
C GLU A 123 -3.70 13.15 10.16
N GLY A 124 -3.43 12.00 9.55
CA GLY A 124 -2.37 11.86 8.57
C GLY A 124 -2.67 12.61 7.28
N THR A 125 -1.66 13.31 6.77
CA THR A 125 -1.71 14.08 5.52
C THR A 125 -0.39 13.93 4.75
N TYR A 126 -0.31 14.50 3.54
CA TYR A 126 0.92 14.43 2.74
C TYR A 126 2.16 14.99 3.46
N ASN A 127 1.99 15.99 4.36
CA ASN A 127 3.08 16.63 5.11
C ASN A 127 3.13 16.23 6.60
N ASN A 128 2.20 15.42 7.05
CA ASN A 128 2.13 14.80 8.37
C ASN A 128 1.78 13.32 8.20
N PRO A 129 2.70 12.48 7.69
CA PRO A 129 2.35 11.14 7.27
C PRO A 129 1.96 10.23 8.43
N THR A 130 1.00 9.35 8.15
CA THR A 130 0.60 8.30 9.08
C THR A 130 1.70 7.26 9.23
N ILE A 131 2.13 7.00 10.45
CA ILE A 131 2.99 5.87 10.83
C ILE A 131 2.08 4.67 11.05
N PRO A 132 2.19 3.62 10.24
CA PRO A 132 1.31 2.47 10.36
C PRO A 132 1.55 1.69 11.65
N LYS A 133 0.52 1.05 12.16
CA LYS A 133 0.64 0.06 13.22
C LYS A 133 1.77 -0.93 12.92
N GLY A 134 2.59 -1.21 13.91
CA GLY A 134 3.73 -2.14 13.80
C GLY A 134 5.01 -1.50 13.28
N PHE A 135 4.96 -0.23 12.86
CA PHE A 135 6.13 0.53 12.41
C PHE A 135 6.54 1.58 13.45
N LYS A 136 7.73 2.10 13.29
CA LYS A 136 8.25 3.24 14.04
C LYS A 136 8.84 4.28 13.09
N ALA A 137 8.76 5.55 13.47
CA ALA A 137 9.44 6.64 12.80
C ALA A 137 10.95 6.55 13.03
N VAL A 138 11.74 6.82 12.00
CA VAL A 138 13.20 6.85 12.07
C VAL A 138 13.73 8.16 11.51
N ASP A 139 14.45 8.91 12.31
CA ASP A 139 15.19 10.08 11.86
C ASP A 139 16.44 9.67 11.07
N THR A 140 16.69 10.36 9.97
CA THR A 140 17.95 10.25 9.21
C THR A 140 18.74 11.55 9.31
N GLU A 141 19.92 11.61 8.70
CA GLU A 141 20.70 12.86 8.67
C GLU A 141 19.97 13.96 7.90
N THR A 142 19.23 13.60 6.85
CA THR A 142 18.59 14.54 5.92
C THR A 142 17.12 14.79 6.18
N ALA A 143 16.43 13.90 6.88
CA ALA A 143 14.99 14.01 7.16
C ALA A 143 14.69 13.71 8.62
N LYS A 144 14.05 14.66 9.31
CA LYS A 144 13.63 14.56 10.70
C LYS A 144 12.12 14.63 10.79
N TRP A 145 11.53 13.72 11.56
CA TRP A 145 10.07 13.62 11.70
C TRP A 145 9.45 14.84 12.41
N LYS A 146 10.20 15.48 13.29
CA LYS A 146 9.73 16.69 14.03
C LYS A 146 9.99 18.00 13.29
N ASP A 147 10.67 17.98 12.15
CA ASP A 147 10.89 19.15 11.32
C ASP A 147 9.69 19.43 10.43
N SER A 148 9.23 20.66 10.39
CA SER A 148 8.08 21.09 9.59
C SER A 148 8.18 20.76 8.09
N ASN A 149 9.41 20.65 7.57
CA ASN A 149 9.72 20.33 6.17
C ASN A 149 10.37 18.95 6.00
N GLY A 150 10.42 18.13 7.05
CA GLY A 150 11.04 16.79 7.01
C GLY A 150 10.44 15.89 5.90
N TRP A 151 9.14 16.02 5.66
CA TRP A 151 8.42 15.31 4.63
C TRP A 151 8.96 15.55 3.20
N GLN A 152 9.58 16.69 2.94
CA GLN A 152 10.21 17.01 1.64
C GLN A 152 11.52 16.27 1.40
N ASN A 153 12.10 15.69 2.44
CA ASN A 153 13.41 15.05 2.41
C ASN A 153 13.36 13.52 2.52
N GLY A 154 12.15 12.93 2.51
CA GLY A 154 11.96 11.48 2.59
C GLY A 154 12.00 10.96 4.03
N LEU A 155 10.90 11.15 4.78
CA LEU A 155 10.72 10.59 6.11
C LEU A 155 10.72 9.05 6.05
N VAL A 156 11.42 8.43 6.99
CA VAL A 156 11.64 6.98 7.02
C VAL A 156 10.81 6.34 8.14
N ILE A 157 10.16 5.22 7.83
CA ILE A 157 9.63 4.29 8.83
C ILE A 157 10.40 2.99 8.78
N GLU A 158 10.41 2.27 9.91
CA GLU A 158 11.05 0.96 10.04
C GLU A 158 10.06 -0.04 10.64
N ASP A 159 10.03 -1.24 10.06
CA ASP A 159 9.26 -2.36 10.58
C ASP A 159 9.74 -2.74 11.99
N ALA A 160 8.88 -2.59 12.96
CA ALA A 160 9.08 -2.93 14.37
C ALA A 160 8.19 -4.12 14.81
N THR A 161 7.62 -4.85 13.86
CA THR A 161 6.88 -6.10 14.14
C THR A 161 7.81 -7.18 14.65
N SER A 162 7.24 -8.26 15.17
CA SER A 162 8.02 -9.41 15.64
C SER A 162 8.42 -10.39 14.53
N ASP A 163 8.10 -10.11 13.26
CA ASP A 163 8.45 -10.96 12.14
C ASP A 163 9.98 -10.99 11.93
N PRO A 164 10.65 -12.14 12.17
CA PRO A 164 12.11 -12.20 12.14
C PRO A 164 12.72 -11.96 10.75
N VAL A 165 11.93 -11.99 9.70
CA VAL A 165 12.37 -11.73 8.33
C VAL A 165 12.28 -10.24 8.01
N THR A 166 11.09 -9.65 8.18
CA THR A 166 10.84 -8.28 7.74
C THR A 166 11.23 -7.22 8.77
N GLN A 167 11.29 -7.56 10.07
CA GLN A 167 11.71 -6.64 11.13
C GLN A 167 12.99 -5.89 10.76
N GLY A 168 12.98 -4.57 10.90
CA GLY A 168 14.08 -3.69 10.49
C GLY A 168 14.07 -3.28 9.01
N SER A 169 13.09 -3.72 8.22
CA SER A 169 12.88 -3.21 6.87
C SER A 169 12.44 -1.76 6.90
N GLN A 170 13.01 -0.92 6.04
CA GLN A 170 12.77 0.53 6.02
C GLN A 170 12.05 0.97 4.75
N PHE A 171 11.18 1.97 4.92
CA PHE A 171 10.39 2.54 3.86
C PHE A 171 10.40 4.07 3.94
N VAL A 172 10.30 4.72 2.81
CA VAL A 172 10.35 6.18 2.68
C VAL A 172 8.97 6.70 2.28
N TRP A 173 8.52 7.75 2.96
CA TRP A 173 7.29 8.44 2.61
C TRP A 173 7.44 9.22 1.31
N VAL A 174 6.53 8.98 0.37
CA VAL A 174 6.40 9.70 -0.89
C VAL A 174 5.10 10.51 -0.84
N PRO A 175 5.17 11.84 -0.68
CA PRO A 175 3.97 12.67 -0.58
C PRO A 175 3.29 12.82 -1.95
N VAL A 176 1.97 12.78 -1.94
CA VAL A 176 1.10 13.13 -3.06
C VAL A 176 0.24 14.32 -2.63
N GLN A 177 0.76 15.52 -2.86
CA GLN A 177 0.13 16.77 -2.39
C GLN A 177 -1.21 17.03 -3.06
N ASN A 178 -1.31 16.71 -4.34
CA ASN A 178 -2.53 16.83 -5.10
C ASN A 178 -2.85 15.47 -5.74
N TYR A 179 -3.90 14.82 -5.25
CA TYR A 179 -4.29 13.52 -5.76
C TYR A 179 -4.65 13.53 -7.25
N GLU A 180 -5.10 14.68 -7.79
CA GLU A 180 -5.40 14.81 -9.21
C GLU A 180 -4.15 14.63 -10.10
N ASP A 181 -2.97 14.92 -9.54
CA ASP A 181 -1.69 14.75 -10.23
C ASP A 181 -1.11 13.33 -10.05
N PHE A 182 -1.74 12.49 -9.23
CA PHE A 182 -1.35 11.10 -9.06
C PHE A 182 -1.87 10.25 -10.21
N HIS A 183 -1.14 10.31 -11.32
CA HIS A 183 -1.40 9.56 -12.54
C HIS A 183 -0.09 9.23 -13.25
N LEU A 184 -0.16 8.35 -14.23
CA LEU A 184 0.98 8.07 -15.10
C LEU A 184 1.38 9.32 -15.87
N ILE A 185 2.66 9.67 -15.83
CA ILE A 185 3.20 10.83 -16.53
C ILE A 185 3.53 10.43 -17.96
N GLU A 186 2.95 11.14 -18.91
CA GLU A 186 3.28 10.97 -20.33
C GLU A 186 4.64 11.60 -20.64
N GLY A 187 5.36 11.00 -21.62
CA GLY A 187 6.52 11.64 -22.22
C GLY A 187 7.77 11.66 -21.34
N TYR A 188 8.18 10.54 -20.78
CA TYR A 188 9.49 10.42 -20.13
C TYR A 188 10.60 10.92 -21.03
N SER A 189 11.44 11.76 -20.48
CA SER A 189 12.45 12.51 -21.22
C SER A 189 13.72 11.73 -21.54
N ASN A 190 13.72 10.44 -21.43
CA ASN A 190 14.76 9.65 -22.05
C ASN A 190 14.48 9.58 -23.55
N ASN A 191 15.36 10.12 -24.36
CA ASN A 191 15.19 10.22 -25.83
C ASN A 191 14.91 8.87 -26.51
N LYS A 192 15.35 7.75 -25.93
CA LYS A 192 15.06 6.41 -26.43
C LYS A 192 13.64 5.94 -26.08
N LEU A 193 13.07 6.48 -25.04
CA LEU A 193 11.77 6.06 -24.52
C LEU A 193 10.62 6.93 -24.98
N GLN A 194 10.87 8.18 -25.29
CA GLN A 194 9.84 9.08 -25.79
C GLN A 194 9.10 8.49 -26.99
N THR A 195 9.82 7.78 -27.86
CA THR A 195 9.24 7.11 -29.01
C THR A 195 8.38 5.89 -28.64
N LEU A 196 8.70 5.22 -27.52
CA LEU A 196 7.98 4.06 -27.03
C LEU A 196 6.78 4.43 -26.13
N LEU A 197 6.80 5.65 -25.59
CA LEU A 197 5.76 6.17 -24.69
C LEU A 197 4.72 7.03 -25.39
N THR A 198 4.95 7.37 -26.67
CA THR A 198 3.95 8.09 -27.47
C THR A 198 2.75 7.20 -27.77
N ALA A 199 1.68 7.81 -28.22
CA ALA A 199 0.31 7.34 -28.48
C ALA A 199 0.06 5.85 -28.85
N THR A 200 1.09 5.07 -29.05
CA THR A 200 1.00 3.65 -29.38
C THR A 200 1.15 2.72 -28.18
N ASN A 201 1.41 3.25 -26.97
CA ASN A 201 1.49 2.44 -25.77
C ASN A 201 0.19 2.55 -24.95
N PRO A 202 -0.80 1.72 -25.24
CA PRO A 202 -2.13 1.79 -24.58
C PRO A 202 -2.07 1.50 -23.08
N SER A 203 -0.95 0.99 -22.58
CA SER A 203 -0.82 0.68 -21.15
C SER A 203 -0.64 1.92 -20.27
N ARG A 204 -0.33 3.06 -20.87
CA ARG A 204 -0.16 4.32 -20.12
C ARG A 204 -1.36 5.25 -20.24
N GLU A 205 -2.26 5.00 -21.16
CA GLU A 205 -3.47 5.81 -21.31
C GLU A 205 -4.44 5.48 -20.18
N ALA A 206 -4.54 6.38 -19.22
CA ALA A 206 -5.53 6.30 -18.18
C ALA A 206 -6.94 6.26 -18.81
N GLY A 207 -7.72 5.27 -18.42
CA GLY A 207 -9.10 5.15 -18.88
C GLY A 207 -9.26 4.47 -20.24
N SER A 208 -8.19 3.93 -20.83
CA SER A 208 -8.39 3.05 -21.98
C SER A 208 -9.13 1.78 -21.54
N ASN A 209 -10.13 1.36 -22.30
CA ASN A 209 -10.89 0.14 -22.02
C ASN A 209 -10.03 -1.12 -21.94
N THR A 210 -8.78 -1.04 -22.39
CA THR A 210 -7.79 -2.11 -22.29
C THR A 210 -7.24 -2.28 -20.88
N GLU A 211 -7.34 -1.27 -20.01
CA GLU A 211 -6.89 -1.36 -18.63
C GLU A 211 -7.73 -2.35 -17.82
N GLY A 212 -9.05 -2.36 -18.01
CA GLY A 212 -9.94 -3.32 -17.35
C GLY A 212 -9.68 -4.77 -17.76
N THR A 213 -9.06 -4.97 -18.92
CA THR A 213 -8.73 -6.30 -19.46
C THR A 213 -7.26 -6.67 -19.27
N LYS A 214 -6.44 -5.74 -18.78
CA LYS A 214 -5.01 -5.95 -18.48
C LYS A 214 -4.78 -5.81 -16.97
N PRO A 215 -4.96 -6.88 -16.21
CA PRO A 215 -4.75 -6.87 -14.79
C PRO A 215 -3.33 -6.39 -14.44
N GLY A 216 -3.19 -5.62 -13.37
CA GLY A 216 -1.91 -5.03 -12.95
C GLY A 216 -1.61 -3.65 -13.52
N LEU A 217 -2.43 -3.15 -14.44
CA LEU A 217 -2.42 -1.73 -14.77
C LEU A 217 -3.21 -0.96 -13.73
N PRO A 218 -2.65 0.08 -13.15
CA PRO A 218 -3.45 0.98 -12.36
C PRO A 218 -4.40 1.68 -13.33
N ASN A 219 -5.68 1.39 -13.21
CA ASN A 219 -6.68 2.21 -13.85
C ASN A 219 -6.82 3.46 -13.01
N VAL A 220 -6.20 4.52 -13.48
CA VAL A 220 -6.14 5.79 -12.79
C VAL A 220 -7.53 6.21 -12.33
N LYS A 221 -7.74 6.24 -11.01
CA LYS A 221 -8.95 6.78 -10.37
C LYS A 221 -10.27 6.13 -10.80
N ASN A 222 -10.25 5.07 -11.59
CA ASN A 222 -11.46 4.41 -12.04
C ASN A 222 -11.71 3.14 -11.23
N THR A 223 -12.60 3.24 -10.25
CA THR A 223 -13.01 2.13 -9.39
C THR A 223 -13.77 1.04 -10.11
N THR A 224 -14.15 1.25 -11.37
CA THR A 224 -14.97 0.29 -12.15
C THR A 224 -14.10 -0.73 -12.88
N ASN A 225 -12.91 -0.35 -13.33
CA ASN A 225 -12.06 -1.18 -14.19
C ASN A 225 -10.71 -1.56 -13.55
N GLY A 226 -10.40 -1.06 -12.36
CA GLY A 226 -9.19 -1.43 -11.63
C GLY A 226 -9.29 -2.81 -10.97
N THR A 227 -8.14 -3.41 -10.67
CA THR A 227 -8.11 -4.57 -9.77
C THR A 227 -8.45 -4.12 -8.35
N THR A 228 -8.93 -5.04 -7.50
CA THR A 228 -9.24 -4.73 -6.10
C THR A 228 -8.02 -4.12 -5.37
N GLU A 229 -6.81 -4.59 -5.69
CA GLU A 229 -5.57 -4.07 -5.11
C GLU A 229 -5.27 -2.65 -5.59
N SER A 230 -5.36 -2.37 -6.89
CA SER A 230 -5.10 -1.03 -7.40
C SER A 230 -6.11 -0.01 -6.88
N ILE A 231 -7.39 -0.38 -6.79
CA ILE A 231 -8.44 0.46 -6.19
C ILE A 231 -8.10 0.78 -4.73
N ALA A 232 -7.69 -0.22 -3.95
CA ALA A 232 -7.30 -0.03 -2.55
C ALA A 232 -6.07 0.87 -2.42
N MET A 233 -5.05 0.68 -3.26
CA MET A 233 -3.86 1.53 -3.31
C MET A 233 -4.21 2.98 -3.63
N TYR A 234 -5.01 3.24 -4.66
CA TYR A 234 -5.45 4.60 -5.01
C TYR A 234 -6.28 5.24 -3.89
N SER A 235 -7.19 4.49 -3.27
CA SER A 235 -8.01 4.97 -2.16
C SER A 235 -7.15 5.34 -0.95
N SER A 236 -6.12 4.52 -0.65
CA SER A 236 -5.15 4.81 0.40
C SER A 236 -4.36 6.09 0.12
N VAL A 237 -3.81 6.23 -1.10
CA VAL A 237 -3.07 7.45 -1.47
C VAL A 237 -3.94 8.70 -1.37
N ASN A 238 -5.20 8.63 -1.80
CA ASN A 238 -6.14 9.74 -1.70
C ASN A 238 -6.44 10.10 -0.23
N LYS A 239 -6.61 9.09 0.61
CA LYS A 239 -6.94 9.28 2.03
C LYS A 239 -5.77 9.86 2.82
N TYR A 240 -4.58 9.30 2.65
CA TYR A 240 -3.42 9.62 3.49
C TYR A 240 -2.47 10.65 2.86
N GLY A 241 -2.70 11.05 1.62
CA GLY A 241 -1.88 12.04 0.91
C GLY A 241 -0.51 11.51 0.46
N GLY A 242 -0.36 10.18 0.30
CA GLY A 242 0.88 9.57 -0.15
C GLY A 242 0.94 8.05 0.08
N PHE A 243 2.13 7.49 -0.06
CA PHE A 243 2.41 6.08 0.15
C PHE A 243 3.86 5.88 0.61
N TYR A 244 4.19 4.67 1.04
CA TYR A 244 5.56 4.32 1.40
C TYR A 244 6.19 3.47 0.30
N ILE A 245 7.43 3.82 -0.09
CA ILE A 245 8.26 3.00 -0.98
C ILE A 245 9.41 2.40 -0.19
N ALA A 246 9.80 1.17 -0.50
CA ALA A 246 10.97 0.54 0.09
C ALA A 246 12.22 1.44 -0.07
N ARG A 247 12.91 1.70 1.04
CA ARG A 247 14.12 2.53 1.06
C ARG A 247 15.22 1.96 0.17
N TYR A 248 15.29 0.63 0.13
CA TYR A 248 16.24 -0.15 -0.65
C TYR A 248 15.50 -1.03 -1.65
N GLU A 249 16.19 -1.48 -2.68
CA GLU A 249 15.73 -2.56 -3.54
C GLU A 249 15.36 -3.78 -2.69
N ALA A 250 14.50 -4.64 -3.21
CA ALA A 250 14.17 -5.88 -2.51
C ALA A 250 15.41 -6.74 -2.30
N GLY A 251 15.65 -7.09 -1.07
CA GLY A 251 16.77 -7.93 -0.66
C GLY A 251 16.34 -9.28 -0.11
N ILE A 252 17.32 -10.19 0.02
CA ILE A 252 17.14 -11.52 0.60
C ILE A 252 17.71 -11.52 2.02
N ASN A 253 16.86 -11.72 3.02
CA ASN A 253 17.27 -11.72 4.42
C ASN A 253 18.34 -12.80 4.70
N GLY A 254 19.39 -12.43 5.43
CA GLY A 254 20.47 -13.32 5.82
C GLY A 254 21.49 -13.62 4.73
N THR A 255 21.46 -12.95 3.58
CA THR A 255 22.52 -13.01 2.56
C THR A 255 23.25 -11.67 2.46
N THR A 256 24.53 -11.72 2.19
CA THR A 256 25.37 -10.54 1.95
C THR A 256 25.91 -10.52 0.52
N GLU A 257 25.56 -11.48 -0.30
CA GLU A 257 26.02 -11.59 -1.68
C GLU A 257 24.87 -11.43 -2.65
N SER A 258 25.01 -10.50 -3.56
CA SER A 258 24.18 -10.41 -4.75
C SER A 258 24.65 -11.46 -5.73
N THR A 259 23.77 -12.23 -6.30
CA THR A 259 24.19 -13.32 -7.16
C THR A 259 24.20 -12.91 -8.62
N THR A 260 25.22 -13.36 -9.32
CA THR A 260 25.38 -13.21 -10.77
C THR A 260 24.82 -14.38 -11.56
N THR A 261 24.18 -15.33 -10.93
CA THR A 261 23.66 -16.54 -11.57
C THR A 261 22.14 -16.54 -11.66
N ASN A 262 21.61 -17.09 -12.73
CA ASN A 262 20.18 -17.40 -12.90
C ASN A 262 19.79 -18.55 -11.95
N ASP A 263 19.66 -18.24 -10.66
CA ASP A 263 19.22 -19.21 -9.68
C ASP A 263 17.71 -19.21 -9.56
N THR A 264 17.11 -20.23 -10.14
CA THR A 264 15.64 -20.44 -10.08
C THR A 264 15.14 -20.69 -8.66
N ASN A 265 16.02 -21.04 -7.72
CA ASN A 265 15.68 -21.38 -6.33
C ASN A 265 15.77 -20.19 -5.38
N LYS A 266 16.13 -18.99 -5.84
CA LYS A 266 16.22 -17.80 -4.98
C LYS A 266 14.92 -17.41 -4.32
N GLN A 267 13.78 -17.74 -4.91
CA GLN A 267 12.48 -17.50 -4.30
C GLN A 267 12.29 -18.22 -2.97
N THR A 268 13.12 -19.23 -2.70
CA THR A 268 13.08 -20.01 -1.47
C THR A 268 14.38 -19.95 -0.65
N GLN A 269 15.33 -19.10 -1.04
CA GLN A 269 16.59 -19.01 -0.28
C GLN A 269 16.32 -18.66 1.19
N ASN A 270 17.00 -19.37 2.06
CA ASN A 270 16.85 -19.28 3.52
C ASN A 270 15.44 -19.63 4.04
N GLY A 271 14.65 -20.38 3.28
CA GLY A 271 13.29 -20.79 3.69
C GLY A 271 12.27 -19.67 3.77
N SER A 272 12.62 -18.48 3.28
CA SER A 272 11.72 -17.32 3.26
C SER A 272 11.39 -16.91 1.84
N VAL A 273 10.11 -16.67 1.60
CA VAL A 273 9.59 -16.08 0.35
C VAL A 273 9.28 -14.59 0.53
N LYS A 274 9.59 -14.02 1.69
CA LYS A 274 9.39 -12.60 1.99
C LYS A 274 10.63 -11.80 1.62
N PRO A 275 10.50 -10.72 0.83
CA PRO A 275 11.58 -9.79 0.59
C PRO A 275 11.82 -8.92 1.83
N VAL A 276 12.96 -8.26 1.86
CA VAL A 276 13.26 -7.25 2.87
C VAL A 276 13.71 -5.96 2.21
N SER A 277 13.53 -4.83 2.90
CA SER A 277 14.06 -3.54 2.53
C SER A 277 15.09 -3.12 3.60
N LYS A 278 16.27 -3.74 3.55
CA LYS A 278 17.36 -3.56 4.53
C LYS A 278 18.65 -3.19 3.84
N GLN A 279 19.48 -2.40 4.50
CA GLN A 279 20.81 -2.07 4.01
C GLN A 279 21.76 -3.27 4.11
N GLY A 280 22.64 -3.41 3.13
CA GLY A 280 23.78 -4.34 3.19
C GLY A 280 23.44 -5.83 2.98
N VAL A 281 22.26 -6.13 2.44
CA VAL A 281 21.87 -7.50 2.07
C VAL A 281 22.01 -7.72 0.55
N GLY A 282 22.06 -8.98 0.14
CA GLY A 282 22.07 -9.33 -1.28
C GLY A 282 20.77 -8.92 -1.97
N VAL A 283 20.88 -8.27 -3.11
CA VAL A 283 19.73 -7.87 -3.94
C VAL A 283 18.98 -9.11 -4.43
N TRP A 284 17.65 -9.06 -4.39
CA TRP A 284 16.83 -10.12 -4.97
C TRP A 284 16.63 -9.87 -6.48
N ASN A 285 17.58 -10.31 -7.25
CA ASN A 285 17.58 -10.27 -8.72
C ASN A 285 17.30 -11.67 -9.29
N CYS A 286 17.40 -11.83 -10.60
CA CYS A 286 17.10 -13.08 -11.32
C CYS A 286 15.67 -13.59 -11.05
N ILE A 287 14.75 -12.71 -10.79
CA ILE A 287 13.36 -13.00 -10.52
C ILE A 287 12.51 -12.58 -11.73
N LYS A 288 11.61 -13.46 -12.17
CA LYS A 288 10.60 -13.11 -13.17
C LYS A 288 9.56 -12.17 -12.58
N TRP A 289 8.83 -11.46 -13.44
CA TRP A 289 7.68 -10.68 -12.98
C TRP A 289 6.59 -11.58 -12.40
N GLY A 290 6.22 -12.64 -13.15
CA GLY A 290 5.29 -13.71 -12.74
C GLY A 290 5.23 -14.78 -13.81
N GLY A 291 4.51 -15.89 -13.58
CA GLY A 291 4.35 -16.97 -14.54
C GLY A 291 5.56 -17.88 -14.74
N THR A 292 5.58 -18.65 -15.81
CA THR A 292 6.71 -19.49 -16.26
C THR A 292 7.58 -18.71 -17.26
N GLU A 293 8.78 -19.18 -17.57
CA GLU A 293 9.67 -18.52 -18.54
C GLU A 293 9.04 -18.35 -19.94
N ASP A 294 8.18 -19.30 -20.33
CA ASP A 294 7.49 -19.29 -21.61
C ASP A 294 6.10 -18.66 -21.53
N ASP A 295 5.72 -18.17 -20.35
CA ASP A 295 4.38 -17.65 -20.12
C ASP A 295 4.34 -16.15 -20.38
N THR A 296 3.69 -15.78 -21.47
CA THR A 296 3.45 -14.41 -21.86
C THR A 296 2.12 -13.86 -21.31
N SER A 297 1.43 -14.64 -20.45
CA SER A 297 0.13 -14.25 -19.92
C SER A 297 0.26 -12.98 -19.05
N PRO A 298 -0.47 -11.92 -19.38
CA PRO A 298 -0.44 -10.68 -18.61
C PRO A 298 -1.10 -10.81 -17.24
N ASN A 299 -1.70 -11.94 -16.92
CA ASN A 299 -2.41 -12.21 -15.66
C ASN A 299 -1.53 -12.85 -14.58
N ASP A 300 -0.30 -13.22 -14.94
CA ASP A 300 0.59 -13.91 -14.02
C ASP A 300 0.99 -13.05 -12.82
N GLY A 301 0.86 -13.64 -11.66
CA GLY A 301 1.20 -12.98 -10.38
C GLY A 301 0.21 -11.92 -9.92
N LEU A 302 -0.97 -11.82 -10.50
CA LEU A 302 -2.01 -10.88 -10.11
C LEU A 302 -2.80 -11.34 -8.88
N PRO A 303 -3.56 -10.43 -8.22
CA PRO A 303 -4.47 -10.82 -7.16
C PRO A 303 -5.40 -11.95 -7.64
N GLY A 304 -5.37 -13.05 -6.89
CA GLY A 304 -6.13 -14.25 -7.21
C GLY A 304 -5.37 -15.33 -7.98
N ASP A 305 -4.17 -15.04 -8.51
CA ASP A 305 -3.29 -16.06 -9.10
C ASP A 305 -2.05 -16.32 -8.21
N ASP A 306 -2.29 -16.92 -7.05
CA ASP A 306 -1.25 -17.29 -6.09
C ASP A 306 -0.44 -18.52 -6.52
N THR A 307 -0.77 -19.11 -7.67
CA THR A 307 -0.04 -20.28 -8.19
C THR A 307 1.22 -19.91 -8.95
N LYS A 308 1.35 -18.64 -9.35
CA LYS A 308 2.47 -18.15 -10.15
C LYS A 308 3.49 -17.42 -9.29
N ASP A 309 4.69 -17.93 -9.22
CA ASP A 309 5.79 -17.33 -8.46
C ASP A 309 6.50 -16.25 -9.27
N GLY A 310 6.80 -15.11 -8.66
CA GLY A 310 7.46 -13.99 -9.28
C GLY A 310 7.50 -12.76 -8.37
N ALA A 311 8.04 -11.66 -8.87
CA ALA A 311 8.20 -10.42 -8.12
C ALA A 311 6.88 -9.91 -7.52
N VAL A 312 5.78 -10.04 -8.26
CA VAL A 312 4.44 -9.63 -7.79
C VAL A 312 4.03 -10.41 -6.54
N LYS A 313 4.09 -11.74 -6.60
CA LYS A 313 3.71 -12.59 -5.47
C LYS A 313 4.66 -12.40 -4.28
N VAL A 314 5.96 -12.34 -4.54
CA VAL A 314 6.98 -12.11 -3.51
C VAL A 314 6.80 -10.76 -2.83
N ALA A 315 6.58 -9.67 -3.57
CA ALA A 315 6.30 -8.35 -3.00
C ALA A 315 5.06 -8.36 -2.09
N ARG A 316 3.97 -9.00 -2.52
CA ARG A 316 2.76 -9.17 -1.71
C ARG A 316 3.00 -10.02 -0.47
N SER A 317 3.88 -11.01 -0.52
CA SER A 317 4.14 -11.90 0.61
C SER A 317 4.79 -11.19 1.80
N MET A 318 5.34 -9.99 1.62
CA MET A 318 6.02 -9.27 2.68
C MET A 318 5.09 -9.03 3.89
N TYR A 319 3.88 -8.50 3.64
CA TYR A 319 2.91 -8.22 4.70
C TYR A 319 1.54 -8.87 4.50
N ASN A 320 1.15 -9.20 3.26
CA ASN A 320 -0.17 -9.77 2.99
C ASN A 320 -0.24 -11.29 3.21
N ASN A 321 0.92 -11.92 3.31
CA ASN A 321 1.09 -13.36 3.58
C ASN A 321 0.35 -14.29 2.61
N VAL A 322 0.54 -14.08 1.32
CA VAL A 322 -0.11 -14.85 0.24
C VAL A 322 0.29 -16.32 0.19
N TYR A 323 1.41 -16.71 0.80
CA TYR A 323 1.90 -18.09 0.79
C TYR A 323 1.33 -18.96 1.90
N THR A 324 1.04 -18.40 3.06
CA THR A 324 0.63 -19.19 4.24
C THR A 324 -0.81 -18.92 4.68
N GLY A 325 -1.46 -17.94 4.09
CA GLY A 325 -2.81 -17.53 4.49
C GLY A 325 -2.91 -16.86 5.88
N ASN A 326 -1.80 -16.82 6.64
CA ASN A 326 -1.77 -16.19 7.96
C ASN A 326 -1.52 -14.69 7.80
N LYS A 327 -2.46 -13.88 8.20
CA LYS A 327 -2.29 -12.42 8.21
C LYS A 327 -1.28 -12.04 9.29
N ASN A 328 -0.36 -11.13 8.99
CA ASN A 328 0.38 -10.44 10.03
C ASN A 328 -0.62 -9.52 10.77
N THR A 329 -0.93 -9.85 12.01
CA THR A 329 -1.89 -9.08 12.84
C THR A 329 -1.24 -7.88 13.52
N GLU A 330 0.09 -7.78 13.45
CA GLU A 330 0.81 -6.66 14.06
C GLU A 330 0.84 -5.41 13.20
N THR A 331 0.40 -5.49 11.95
CA THR A 331 0.31 -4.33 11.05
C THR A 331 -0.93 -4.38 10.17
N ASN A 332 -1.36 -3.22 9.70
CA ASN A 332 -2.48 -3.04 8.78
C ASN A 332 -2.03 -2.79 7.34
N VAL A 333 -0.74 -2.55 7.12
CA VAL A 333 -0.24 -2.24 5.78
C VAL A 333 -0.44 -3.39 4.81
N LYS A 334 -0.60 -3.02 3.55
CA LYS A 334 -0.54 -3.93 2.41
C LYS A 334 0.75 -3.67 1.65
N SER A 335 1.41 -4.74 1.23
CA SER A 335 2.59 -4.66 0.38
C SER A 335 2.26 -5.10 -1.04
N THR A 336 2.86 -4.42 -2.00
CA THR A 336 2.71 -4.74 -3.41
C THR A 336 3.99 -4.43 -4.18
N LEU A 337 4.11 -4.97 -5.39
CA LEU A 337 5.09 -4.52 -6.34
C LEU A 337 4.80 -3.06 -6.70
N CYS A 338 5.83 -2.23 -6.84
CA CYS A 338 5.67 -0.83 -7.21
C CYS A 338 4.82 -0.67 -8.48
N TYR A 339 3.82 0.20 -8.44
CA TYR A 339 3.05 0.55 -9.64
C TYR A 339 3.76 1.62 -10.46
N GLY A 340 3.49 1.69 -11.76
CA GLY A 340 4.05 2.72 -12.64
C GLY A 340 3.73 4.13 -12.16
N VAL A 341 2.50 4.37 -11.68
CA VAL A 341 2.09 5.66 -11.10
C VAL A 341 2.85 6.00 -9.82
N GLN A 342 3.17 5.01 -8.99
CA GLN A 342 3.98 5.20 -7.79
C GLN A 342 5.42 5.54 -8.16
N TRP A 343 5.99 4.86 -9.17
CA TRP A 343 7.31 5.22 -9.70
C TRP A 343 7.36 6.65 -10.21
N ASP A 344 6.36 7.06 -10.98
CA ASP A 344 6.27 8.43 -11.49
C ASP A 344 6.11 9.46 -10.37
N ALA A 345 5.35 9.14 -9.31
CA ALA A 345 5.26 9.99 -8.12
C ALA A 345 6.60 10.10 -7.39
N VAL A 346 7.38 9.02 -7.32
CA VAL A 346 8.76 9.05 -6.78
C VAL A 346 9.64 9.96 -7.64
N MET A 347 9.56 9.88 -8.97
CA MET A 347 10.31 10.76 -9.85
C MET A 347 9.99 12.24 -9.60
N ASN A 348 8.70 12.57 -9.47
CA ASN A 348 8.27 13.93 -9.11
C ASN A 348 8.75 14.35 -7.72
N PHE A 349 8.76 13.44 -6.77
CA PHE A 349 9.23 13.69 -5.42
C PHE A 349 10.74 13.94 -5.37
N ILE A 350 11.53 13.15 -6.09
CA ILE A 350 12.99 13.29 -6.16
C ILE A 350 13.36 14.61 -6.85
N ASP A 351 12.73 14.89 -7.97
CA ASP A 351 12.97 16.11 -8.74
C ASP A 351 11.65 16.85 -9.00
N ASN A 352 11.43 17.93 -8.28
CA ASN A 352 10.24 18.77 -8.40
C ASN A 352 10.13 19.47 -9.77
N LYS A 353 11.13 19.34 -10.63
CA LYS A 353 11.13 19.82 -12.02
C LYS A 353 10.66 18.76 -13.01
N TYR A 354 10.34 17.57 -12.52
CA TYR A 354 9.80 16.50 -13.34
C TYR A 354 8.33 16.81 -13.70
N VAL A 355 8.13 17.60 -14.75
CA VAL A 355 6.82 18.05 -15.21
C VAL A 355 6.60 17.60 -16.66
N ASN A 356 5.42 17.04 -16.94
CA ASN A 356 5.01 16.59 -18.28
C ASN A 356 6.03 15.66 -18.98
N GLY A 357 6.64 14.77 -18.21
CA GLY A 357 7.60 13.82 -18.71
C GLY A 357 8.98 14.38 -19.03
N ASN A 358 9.21 15.65 -18.79
CA ASN A 358 10.54 16.24 -18.86
C ASN A 358 11.23 16.09 -17.53
N ALA A 359 12.14 15.13 -17.44
CA ALA A 359 13.00 14.93 -16.30
C ALA A 359 14.26 15.80 -16.42
N GLU A 360 14.68 16.39 -15.32
CA GLU A 360 15.94 17.08 -15.17
C GLU A 360 16.71 16.52 -13.97
N GLY A 361 17.96 16.86 -13.84
CA GLY A 361 18.76 16.47 -12.67
C GLY A 361 18.89 14.94 -12.50
N TYR A 362 18.68 14.44 -11.30
CA TYR A 362 18.85 13.02 -10.94
C TYR A 362 17.96 12.09 -11.80
N VAL A 363 16.75 12.51 -12.11
CA VAL A 363 15.77 11.68 -12.81
C VAL A 363 16.17 11.44 -14.27
N LYS A 364 16.87 12.39 -14.87
CA LYS A 364 17.32 12.34 -16.26
C LYS A 364 18.80 12.00 -16.40
N ASN A 365 19.60 12.55 -15.52
CA ASN A 365 21.06 12.57 -15.64
C ASN A 365 21.69 12.02 -14.36
N SER A 366 22.79 11.47 -14.49
CA SER A 366 23.44 10.49 -13.68
C SER A 366 24.52 10.98 -12.76
N GLU A 367 24.66 12.27 -12.54
CA GLU A 367 25.75 12.76 -11.67
C GLU A 367 25.61 12.27 -10.20
N ASN A 368 24.41 11.81 -9.80
CA ASN A 368 24.14 11.27 -8.48
C ASN A 368 23.43 9.89 -8.56
N GLN A 369 23.93 9.03 -9.40
CA GLN A 369 23.34 7.71 -9.61
C GLN A 369 23.55 6.78 -8.44
N GLY A 370 22.69 5.75 -8.39
CA GLY A 370 22.96 4.50 -7.74
C GLY A 370 24.20 3.79 -8.28
N ASN A 371 24.34 2.54 -7.93
CA ASN A 371 25.49 1.74 -8.34
C ASN A 371 25.57 1.56 -9.87
N ASN A 372 26.66 2.04 -10.48
CA ASN A 372 27.01 1.88 -11.90
C ASN A 372 28.47 1.42 -12.09
N THR A 373 29.00 0.66 -11.16
CA THR A 373 30.41 0.27 -11.10
C THR A 373 30.80 -0.93 -11.96
N GLY A 374 29.86 -1.46 -12.75
CA GLY A 374 30.02 -2.68 -13.54
C GLY A 374 29.76 -3.97 -12.76
N ASN A 375 29.43 -3.87 -11.47
CA ASN A 375 29.12 -5.03 -10.61
C ASN A 375 27.88 -4.73 -9.75
N ILE A 376 27.10 -5.77 -9.50
CA ILE A 376 25.96 -5.66 -8.56
C ILE A 376 26.51 -5.41 -7.16
N ALA A 377 26.00 -4.40 -6.50
CA ALA A 377 26.28 -4.10 -5.10
C ALA A 377 25.20 -4.68 -4.18
N LYS A 378 25.45 -4.66 -2.88
CA LYS A 378 24.43 -4.90 -1.86
C LYS A 378 23.44 -3.75 -1.85
N THR A 379 22.26 -4.02 -1.34
CA THR A 379 21.24 -2.98 -1.14
C THR A 379 21.79 -1.83 -0.29
N GLY A 380 21.71 -0.60 -0.78
CA GLY A 380 22.17 0.58 -0.06
C GLY A 380 23.65 0.56 0.31
N ASP A 381 24.52 0.11 -0.58
CA ASP A 381 25.97 -0.06 -0.35
C ASP A 381 26.67 1.24 -0.01
N GLN A 382 26.28 2.37 -0.60
CA GLN A 382 26.86 3.68 -0.37
C GLN A 382 25.79 4.76 -0.16
N GLU A 383 26.01 5.64 0.78
CA GLU A 383 25.11 6.77 1.08
C GLU A 383 24.92 7.71 -0.12
N THR A 384 25.91 7.82 -0.98
CA THR A 384 25.84 8.62 -2.22
C THR A 384 24.87 8.08 -3.25
N TYR A 385 24.41 6.84 -3.09
CA TYR A 385 23.40 6.24 -3.97
C TYR A 385 21.96 6.59 -3.59
N ALA A 386 21.80 7.34 -2.50
CA ALA A 386 20.49 7.75 -2.01
C ALA A 386 20.11 9.16 -2.48
N VAL A 387 18.87 9.32 -2.90
CA VAL A 387 18.22 10.62 -3.05
C VAL A 387 16.93 10.62 -2.24
N LYS A 388 16.78 11.60 -1.35
CA LYS A 388 15.66 11.66 -0.38
C LYS A 388 15.45 10.35 0.36
N ASN A 389 16.54 9.76 0.83
CA ASN A 389 16.58 8.48 1.54
C ASN A 389 16.15 7.24 0.72
N ILE A 390 15.92 7.35 -0.58
CA ILE A 390 15.63 6.24 -1.48
C ILE A 390 16.91 5.89 -2.25
N TYR A 391 17.40 4.67 -2.11
CA TYR A 391 18.64 4.20 -2.72
C TYR A 391 18.40 3.59 -4.09
N ASP A 392 19.36 3.73 -4.97
CA ASP A 392 19.53 2.99 -6.23
C ASP A 392 18.34 3.10 -7.21
N MET A 393 17.62 4.24 -7.23
CA MET A 393 16.56 4.47 -8.23
C MET A 393 17.08 4.55 -9.67
N ALA A 394 18.38 4.78 -9.85
CA ALA A 394 19.04 4.93 -11.16
C ALA A 394 20.28 4.03 -11.29
N GLY A 395 20.31 2.89 -10.61
CA GLY A 395 21.49 2.01 -10.65
C GLY A 395 21.21 0.64 -10.07
N ASN A 396 22.25 -0.10 -9.84
CA ASN A 396 22.30 -1.43 -9.28
C ASN A 396 21.48 -2.47 -10.06
N VAL A 397 20.16 -2.51 -9.98
CA VAL A 397 19.33 -3.38 -10.83
C VAL A 397 18.11 -2.63 -11.38
N LEU A 398 17.71 -2.97 -12.61
CA LEU A 398 16.39 -2.60 -13.13
C LEU A 398 15.31 -3.21 -12.23
N GLU A 399 14.19 -2.55 -12.10
CA GLU A 399 13.14 -2.98 -11.17
C GLU A 399 11.83 -3.26 -11.90
N TRP A 400 11.35 -4.51 -11.81
CA TRP A 400 10.00 -4.85 -12.25
C TRP A 400 8.97 -3.98 -11.55
N ILE A 401 7.96 -3.53 -12.28
CA ILE A 401 6.80 -2.82 -11.75
C ILE A 401 5.49 -3.45 -12.24
N MET A 402 4.37 -3.06 -11.66
CA MET A 402 3.04 -3.60 -12.02
C MET A 402 2.57 -3.18 -13.41
N GLU A 403 3.18 -2.19 -14.02
CA GLU A 403 2.74 -1.64 -15.30
C GLU A 403 2.93 -2.65 -16.45
N ALA A 404 1.90 -2.80 -17.29
CA ALA A 404 2.04 -3.51 -18.54
C ALA A 404 2.49 -2.56 -19.66
N PHE A 405 3.38 -3.02 -20.53
CA PHE A 405 3.74 -2.30 -21.73
C PHE A 405 2.67 -2.50 -22.82
N ASP A 406 2.29 -3.75 -23.02
CA ASP A 406 1.25 -4.19 -23.95
C ASP A 406 0.58 -5.47 -23.42
N THR A 407 0.00 -6.29 -24.30
CA THR A 407 -0.60 -7.56 -23.91
C THR A 407 0.38 -8.56 -23.33
N ASP A 408 1.61 -8.54 -23.80
CA ASP A 408 2.60 -9.59 -23.55
C ASP A 408 3.79 -9.11 -22.71
N GLY A 409 3.99 -7.78 -22.60
CA GLY A 409 5.13 -7.16 -21.93
C GLY A 409 4.79 -6.60 -20.55
N ARG A 410 5.77 -6.69 -19.64
CA ARG A 410 5.77 -6.02 -18.33
C ARG A 410 6.92 -5.03 -18.25
N VAL A 411 6.67 -3.90 -17.61
CA VAL A 411 7.63 -2.82 -17.51
C VAL A 411 8.60 -3.04 -16.38
N TYR A 412 9.86 -2.69 -16.62
CA TYR A 412 10.85 -2.43 -15.58
C TYR A 412 11.41 -1.01 -15.71
N ARG A 413 11.91 -0.49 -14.62
CA ARG A 413 12.29 0.91 -14.45
C ARG A 413 13.69 1.06 -13.88
N GLY A 414 14.20 2.30 -13.96
CA GLY A 414 15.48 2.67 -13.35
C GLY A 414 16.68 2.29 -14.19
N GLY A 415 17.86 2.48 -13.61
CA GLY A 415 19.13 2.09 -14.19
C GLY A 415 19.64 0.75 -13.64
N TYR A 416 20.84 0.34 -14.05
CA TYR A 416 21.50 -0.82 -13.49
C TYR A 416 23.03 -0.69 -13.54
N TYR A 417 23.72 -1.58 -12.84
CA TYR A 417 25.12 -1.49 -12.47
C TYR A 417 26.11 -1.34 -13.64
N ASP A 418 25.73 -1.69 -14.87
CA ASP A 418 26.65 -1.78 -16.03
C ASP A 418 26.59 -0.55 -16.93
N TYR A 419 25.67 0.39 -16.68
CA TYR A 419 25.50 1.59 -17.51
C TYR A 419 25.35 2.86 -16.70
N SER A 420 25.87 3.95 -17.30
CA SER A 420 25.67 5.29 -16.74
C SER A 420 24.21 5.73 -16.88
N GLY A 421 23.74 6.60 -16.01
CA GLY A 421 22.40 7.11 -16.04
C GLY A 421 22.08 8.04 -17.21
N ASP A 422 23.09 8.46 -17.99
CA ASP A 422 22.83 9.09 -19.27
C ASP A 422 22.13 8.15 -20.24
N ASN A 423 22.38 6.84 -20.08
CA ASN A 423 21.74 5.79 -20.87
C ASN A 423 20.53 5.18 -20.18
N TYR A 424 20.63 4.99 -18.85
CA TYR A 424 19.60 4.34 -18.02
C TYR A 424 19.35 5.17 -16.76
N PRO A 425 18.70 6.34 -16.88
CA PRO A 425 18.38 7.19 -15.74
C PRO A 425 17.29 6.58 -14.86
N ALA A 426 17.04 7.16 -13.69
CA ALA A 426 15.95 6.72 -12.80
C ALA A 426 14.58 6.71 -13.49
N SER A 427 14.37 7.59 -14.47
CA SER A 427 13.16 7.61 -15.32
C SER A 427 13.12 6.54 -16.40
N TYR A 428 14.21 5.79 -16.61
CA TYR A 428 14.25 4.77 -17.64
C TYR A 428 13.07 3.81 -17.52
N ARG A 429 12.48 3.47 -18.67
CA ARG A 429 11.32 2.59 -18.76
C ARG A 429 11.50 1.70 -19.99
N PHE A 430 11.49 0.42 -19.78
CA PHE A 430 11.50 -0.58 -20.83
C PHE A 430 10.66 -1.79 -20.43
N TYR A 431 10.61 -2.82 -21.23
CA TYR A 431 9.76 -3.98 -20.97
C TYR A 431 10.41 -5.28 -21.43
N ASP A 432 9.89 -6.37 -20.89
CA ASP A 432 10.16 -7.72 -21.34
C ASP A 432 8.94 -8.61 -21.06
N ILE A 433 8.98 -9.85 -21.54
CA ILE A 433 7.95 -10.83 -21.21
C ILE A 433 7.99 -11.16 -19.70
N PRO A 434 6.83 -11.44 -19.05
CA PRO A 434 6.76 -11.59 -17.60
C PRO A 434 7.55 -12.79 -17.05
N GLY A 435 7.89 -13.77 -17.89
CA GLY A 435 8.66 -14.95 -17.51
C GLY A 435 10.18 -14.77 -17.51
N ILE A 436 10.69 -13.67 -18.07
CA ILE A 436 12.14 -13.43 -18.15
C ILE A 436 12.78 -13.27 -16.78
N ARG A 437 14.01 -13.76 -16.68
CA ARG A 437 14.90 -13.60 -15.53
C ARG A 437 16.24 -13.06 -15.98
N SER A 438 16.72 -12.04 -15.31
CA SER A 438 18.02 -11.45 -15.59
C SER A 438 18.73 -11.10 -14.28
N VAL A 439 20.04 -11.23 -14.29
CA VAL A 439 20.90 -10.78 -13.19
C VAL A 439 20.76 -9.29 -12.93
N SER A 440 20.44 -8.52 -13.97
CA SER A 440 20.25 -7.07 -13.93
C SER A 440 18.83 -6.63 -13.57
N ILE A 441 17.91 -7.56 -13.27
CA ILE A 441 16.52 -7.22 -12.97
C ILE A 441 16.14 -7.75 -11.59
N GLY A 442 15.74 -6.83 -10.72
CA GLY A 442 15.16 -7.06 -9.41
C GLY A 442 13.77 -6.44 -9.30
N PHE A 443 13.42 -5.93 -8.13
CA PHE A 443 12.14 -5.26 -7.88
C PHE A 443 12.19 -4.45 -6.59
N ARG A 444 11.17 -3.62 -6.37
CA ARG A 444 10.96 -2.83 -5.15
C ARG A 444 9.54 -2.94 -4.65
N VAL A 445 9.40 -2.96 -3.31
CA VAL A 445 8.10 -3.06 -2.63
C VAL A 445 7.57 -1.66 -2.31
N THR A 446 6.26 -1.49 -2.43
CA THR A 446 5.54 -0.32 -1.90
C THR A 446 4.51 -0.76 -0.88
N LEU A 447 4.20 0.15 0.06
CA LEU A 447 3.18 -0.06 1.09
C LEU A 447 2.05 0.95 0.90
N TYR A 448 0.83 0.49 1.20
CA TYR A 448 -0.34 1.34 1.34
C TYR A 448 -1.18 0.87 2.55
N LEU A 449 -2.00 1.79 3.08
CA LEU A 449 -2.78 1.63 4.31
C LEU A 449 -4.25 1.28 4.02
#